data_4048559102b063758d66f85d71ed66a7
#
_entry.id   4048559102b063758d66f85d71ed66a7
#
_cell.length_a   1.000
_cell.length_b   1.000
_cell.length_c   1.000
_cell.angle_alpha   90.00
_cell.angle_beta   90.00
_cell.angle_gamma   90.00
#
_symmetry.space_group_name_H-M   'P 1'
#
loop_
_entity.id
_entity.type
_entity.pdbx_description
1 polymer ?
#
loop_
_entity_poly.entity_id
_entity_poly.type
_entity_poly.pdbx_seq_one_letter_code
_entity_poly.pdbx_strand_id
1 'polypeptide(L)'
;MKQFQKQFDDLLAYWPDEDQELRKLRSTAFDQFKNLGIPTKQLEDWQFTDFSSLKKIDYRLSRAKDLPQLPDDITEQIPNTYLLFMINGHYQPDLSDIPESISVTTNLENFKANKELYLDHKSSNPFSALNASMMNSGASVTIDSNVILEKPIQIIYAMMDISDPLMNHPRFVFQIGHNSQATIVEHYIGSTDSVSYTHLTLPTILLV
;
A
#
# COMPACT_ATOMS: atom_id res chain seq x y z
N MET A 1 -6.24 3.52 19.94
CA MET A 1 -5.02 2.66 20.11
C MET A 1 -5.34 1.18 20.32
N LYS A 2 -6.31 0.79 21.17
CA LYS A 2 -6.60 -0.64 21.43
C LYS A 2 -6.88 -1.48 20.17
N GLN A 3 -7.66 -0.96 19.23
CA GLN A 3 -7.95 -1.66 17.99
C GLN A 3 -6.71 -1.86 17.10
N PHE A 4 -5.83 -0.86 17.00
CA PHE A 4 -4.57 -0.99 16.24
C PHE A 4 -3.62 -1.99 16.90
N GLN A 5 -3.59 -2.05 18.24
CA GLN A 5 -2.83 -3.08 18.94
C GLN A 5 -3.37 -4.46 18.60
N LYS A 6 -4.69 -4.68 18.68
CA LYS A 6 -5.30 -5.96 18.31
C LYS A 6 -4.96 -6.36 16.88
N GLN A 7 -5.10 -5.42 15.92
CA GLN A 7 -4.76 -5.69 14.51
C GLN A 7 -3.29 -6.04 14.32
N PHE A 8 -2.39 -5.37 15.05
CA PHE A 8 -0.96 -5.66 15.03
C PHE A 8 -0.66 -7.05 15.58
N ASP A 9 -1.29 -7.43 16.70
CA ASP A 9 -1.15 -8.76 17.31
C ASP A 9 -1.71 -9.84 16.36
N ASP A 10 -2.87 -9.60 15.72
CA ASP A 10 -3.48 -10.48 14.72
C ASP A 10 -2.58 -10.65 13.47
N LEU A 11 -1.89 -9.58 13.05
CA LEU A 11 -0.91 -9.63 11.95
C LEU A 11 0.27 -10.54 12.31
N LEU A 12 0.86 -10.34 13.48
CA LEU A 12 2.01 -11.12 13.93
C LEU A 12 1.65 -12.61 14.15
N ALA A 13 0.41 -12.90 14.54
CA ALA A 13 -0.09 -14.26 14.66
C ALA A 13 -0.37 -14.91 13.32
N TYR A 14 -0.71 -14.13 12.29
CA TYR A 14 -0.98 -14.64 10.94
C TYR A 14 0.30 -15.11 10.22
N TRP A 15 1.47 -14.50 10.52
CA TRP A 15 2.78 -14.89 10.00
C TRP A 15 3.75 -15.26 11.13
N PRO A 16 3.56 -16.43 11.77
CA PRO A 16 4.40 -16.84 12.91
C PRO A 16 5.87 -17.02 12.51
N ASP A 17 6.13 -17.44 11.28
CA ASP A 17 7.47 -17.73 10.73
C ASP A 17 8.03 -16.56 9.91
N GLU A 18 7.52 -15.35 10.10
CA GLU A 18 8.04 -14.16 9.42
C GLU A 18 9.51 -13.90 9.77
N ASP A 19 10.27 -13.37 8.79
CA ASP A 19 11.67 -12.97 9.00
C ASP A 19 11.83 -12.09 10.25
N GLN A 20 12.83 -12.40 11.09
CA GLN A 20 13.03 -11.73 12.39
C GLN A 20 13.34 -10.22 12.23
N GLU A 21 14.04 -9.82 11.18
CA GLU A 21 14.34 -8.40 10.93
C GLU A 21 13.09 -7.65 10.49
N LEU A 22 12.23 -8.28 9.66
CA LEU A 22 10.93 -7.71 9.31
C LEU A 22 10.03 -7.57 10.54
N ARG A 23 9.98 -8.58 11.39
CA ARG A 23 9.24 -8.54 12.66
C ARG A 23 9.75 -7.43 13.60
N LYS A 24 11.07 -7.24 13.67
CA LYS A 24 11.70 -6.15 14.42
C LYS A 24 11.35 -4.79 13.83
N LEU A 25 11.39 -4.64 12.51
CA LEU A 25 10.97 -3.43 11.81
C LEU A 25 9.52 -3.08 12.15
N ARG A 26 8.61 -4.06 12.03
CA ARG A 26 7.20 -3.87 12.37
C ARG A 26 7.01 -3.38 13.80
N SER A 27 7.66 -4.03 14.75
CA SER A 27 7.55 -3.68 16.17
C SER A 27 8.08 -2.27 16.44
N THR A 28 9.22 -1.90 15.86
CA THR A 28 9.80 -0.56 15.99
C THR A 28 8.89 0.50 15.38
N ALA A 29 8.35 0.25 14.18
CA ALA A 29 7.43 1.17 13.52
C ALA A 29 6.09 1.30 14.28
N PHE A 30 5.60 0.21 14.89
CA PHE A 30 4.39 0.26 15.70
C PHE A 30 4.59 1.06 17.00
N ASP A 31 5.76 0.91 17.65
CA ASP A 31 6.10 1.72 18.81
C ASP A 31 6.21 3.21 18.44
N GLN A 32 6.76 3.51 17.28
CA GLN A 32 6.80 4.87 16.74
C GLN A 32 5.38 5.41 16.50
N PHE A 33 4.49 4.63 15.89
CA PHE A 33 3.09 5.01 15.71
C PHE A 33 2.38 5.27 17.05
N LYS A 34 2.60 4.43 18.07
CA LYS A 34 2.04 4.63 19.40
C LYS A 34 2.51 5.95 20.03
N ASN A 35 3.77 6.28 19.85
CA ASN A 35 4.36 7.52 20.38
C ASN A 35 3.85 8.78 19.68
N LEU A 36 3.70 8.72 18.34
CA LEU A 36 3.15 9.82 17.54
C LEU A 36 1.63 9.97 17.75
N GLY A 37 0.94 8.85 17.87
CA GLY A 37 -0.52 8.81 17.98
C GLY A 37 -1.24 9.13 16.68
N ILE A 38 -2.58 9.09 16.71
CA ILE A 38 -3.40 9.52 15.58
C ILE A 38 -3.42 11.04 15.54
N PRO A 39 -3.14 11.66 14.38
CA PRO A 39 -3.14 13.11 14.26
C PRO A 39 -4.45 13.75 14.71
N THR A 40 -4.35 14.94 15.23
CA THR A 40 -5.51 15.76 15.62
C THR A 40 -5.48 17.06 14.85
N LYS A 41 -6.62 17.75 14.81
CA LYS A 41 -6.76 19.08 14.18
C LYS A 41 -5.85 20.16 14.79
N GLN A 42 -5.15 19.86 15.89
CA GLN A 42 -4.19 20.77 16.52
C GLN A 42 -2.83 20.78 15.78
N LEU A 43 -2.57 19.75 14.95
CA LEU A 43 -1.39 19.70 14.10
C LEU A 43 -1.68 20.44 12.80
N GLU A 44 -0.78 21.32 12.38
CA GLU A 44 -0.94 22.20 11.21
C GLU A 44 -1.26 21.41 9.95
N ASP A 45 -0.53 20.33 9.68
CA ASP A 45 -0.73 19.48 8.50
C ASP A 45 -2.10 18.76 8.47
N TRP A 46 -2.80 18.70 9.62
CA TRP A 46 -4.02 17.92 9.79
C TRP A 46 -5.22 18.74 10.28
N GLN A 47 -5.10 20.06 10.32
CA GLN A 47 -6.12 20.96 10.91
C GLN A 47 -7.50 20.83 10.25
N PHE A 48 -7.56 20.41 8.97
CA PHE A 48 -8.80 20.25 8.20
C PHE A 48 -9.28 18.80 8.13
N THR A 49 -8.59 17.85 8.76
CA THR A 49 -8.91 16.42 8.67
C THR A 49 -9.31 15.85 10.03
N ASP A 50 -10.44 15.17 10.08
CA ASP A 50 -10.94 14.53 11.31
C ASP A 50 -10.79 13.00 11.22
N PHE A 51 -9.89 12.46 12.03
CA PHE A 51 -9.65 11.02 12.14
C PHE A 51 -10.41 10.36 13.30
N SER A 52 -11.39 11.02 13.89
CA SER A 52 -12.13 10.47 15.03
C SER A 52 -12.90 9.19 14.68
N SER A 53 -13.34 9.03 13.43
CA SER A 53 -14.01 7.84 12.91
C SER A 53 -13.11 6.60 12.97
N LEU A 54 -11.81 6.73 12.72
CA LEU A 54 -10.85 5.62 12.80
C LEU A 54 -10.78 4.98 14.20
N LYS A 55 -11.21 5.70 15.23
CA LYS A 55 -11.21 5.20 16.63
C LYS A 55 -12.48 4.45 16.99
N LYS A 56 -13.54 4.59 16.19
CA LYS A 56 -14.88 4.09 16.52
C LYS A 56 -15.23 2.78 15.81
N ILE A 57 -14.56 2.48 14.69
CA ILE A 57 -14.84 1.35 13.84
C ILE A 57 -13.83 0.24 14.17
N ASP A 58 -14.32 -0.97 14.41
CA ASP A 58 -13.47 -2.15 14.60
C ASP A 58 -13.14 -2.74 13.23
N TYR A 59 -11.99 -2.35 12.69
CA TYR A 59 -11.51 -2.82 11.41
C TYR A 59 -10.78 -4.15 11.58
N ARG A 60 -10.90 -5.04 10.58
CA ARG A 60 -10.01 -6.19 10.43
C ARG A 60 -9.01 -5.95 9.29
N LEU A 61 -7.85 -6.61 9.35
CA LEU A 61 -6.87 -6.56 8.28
C LEU A 61 -7.36 -7.33 7.05
N SER A 62 -7.16 -6.76 5.87
CA SER A 62 -7.36 -7.46 4.61
C SER A 62 -6.39 -8.63 4.47
N ARG A 63 -6.84 -9.73 3.90
CA ARG A 63 -6.05 -10.93 3.63
C ARG A 63 -6.25 -11.38 2.20
N ALA A 64 -5.18 -11.81 1.53
CA ALA A 64 -5.24 -12.22 0.13
C ALA A 64 -6.26 -13.36 -0.14
N LYS A 65 -6.51 -14.22 0.84
CA LYS A 65 -7.48 -15.32 0.72
C LYS A 65 -8.95 -14.90 0.81
N ASP A 66 -9.22 -13.68 1.29
CA ASP A 66 -10.57 -13.17 1.56
C ASP A 66 -10.99 -12.17 0.47
N LEU A 67 -10.39 -12.23 -0.72
CA LEU A 67 -10.71 -11.29 -1.80
C LEU A 67 -12.07 -11.63 -2.43
N PRO A 68 -12.93 -10.62 -2.64
CA PRO A 68 -14.19 -10.80 -3.34
C PRO A 68 -13.98 -11.05 -4.84
N GLN A 69 -14.99 -11.62 -5.50
CA GLN A 69 -15.01 -11.64 -6.95
C GLN A 69 -15.24 -10.22 -7.47
N LEU A 70 -14.52 -9.89 -8.54
CA LEU A 70 -14.73 -8.60 -9.20
C LEU A 70 -16.04 -8.63 -10.02
N PRO A 71 -16.80 -7.55 -10.02
CA PRO A 71 -17.80 -7.30 -11.05
C PRO A 71 -17.13 -7.20 -12.43
N ASP A 72 -17.78 -7.72 -13.46
CA ASP A 72 -17.27 -7.77 -14.84
C ASP A 72 -17.00 -6.38 -15.46
N ASP A 73 -17.56 -5.33 -14.87
CA ASP A 73 -17.55 -3.95 -15.36
C ASP A 73 -16.56 -3.02 -14.64
N ILE A 74 -15.74 -3.53 -13.71
CA ILE A 74 -14.69 -2.71 -13.08
C ILE A 74 -13.50 -2.56 -14.03
N THR A 75 -13.64 -1.63 -14.96
CA THR A 75 -12.55 -1.21 -15.84
C THR A 75 -12.44 0.30 -15.88
N GLU A 76 -11.92 0.89 -14.82
CA GLU A 76 -11.55 2.31 -14.84
C GLU A 76 -10.10 2.50 -15.33
N GLN A 77 -9.67 1.66 -16.27
CA GLN A 77 -8.36 1.82 -16.87
C GLN A 77 -8.31 3.08 -17.73
N ILE A 78 -7.35 3.93 -17.45
CA ILE A 78 -7.05 5.08 -18.30
C ILE A 78 -6.49 4.54 -19.62
N PRO A 79 -7.03 4.99 -20.78
CA PRO A 79 -6.51 4.54 -22.06
C PRO A 79 -5.00 4.78 -22.19
N ASN A 80 -4.30 3.84 -22.82
CA ASN A 80 -2.87 3.93 -23.06
C ASN A 80 -2.00 3.96 -21.80
N THR A 81 -2.34 3.15 -20.80
CA THR A 81 -1.52 2.90 -19.60
C THR A 81 -1.12 1.43 -19.49
N TYR A 82 -0.02 1.16 -18.79
CA TYR A 82 0.24 -0.17 -18.23
C TYR A 82 -0.59 -0.31 -16.95
N LEU A 83 -1.20 -1.47 -16.72
CA LEU A 83 -2.10 -1.67 -15.59
C LEU A 83 -1.48 -2.52 -14.51
N LEU A 84 -1.46 -2.00 -13.27
CA LEU A 84 -1.16 -2.76 -12.06
C LEU A 84 -2.41 -2.73 -11.17
N PHE A 85 -3.08 -3.87 -11.03
CA PHE A 85 -4.37 -3.96 -10.37
C PHE A 85 -4.27 -4.53 -8.95
N MET A 86 -4.93 -3.87 -8.01
CA MET A 86 -4.95 -4.24 -6.60
C MET A 86 -6.39 -4.38 -6.12
N ILE A 87 -6.71 -5.50 -5.44
CA ILE A 87 -8.00 -5.67 -4.76
C ILE A 87 -7.76 -5.69 -3.26
N ASN A 88 -8.43 -4.80 -2.53
CA ASN A 88 -8.29 -4.67 -1.09
C ASN A 88 -6.82 -4.67 -0.63
N GLY A 89 -5.96 -4.00 -1.41
CA GLY A 89 -4.53 -3.86 -1.18
C GLY A 89 -3.65 -5.00 -1.72
N HIS A 90 -4.22 -6.09 -2.24
CA HIS A 90 -3.46 -7.25 -2.74
C HIS A 90 -3.32 -7.23 -4.26
N TYR A 91 -2.09 -7.38 -4.74
CA TYR A 91 -1.76 -7.41 -6.16
C TYR A 91 -2.44 -8.57 -6.87
N GLN A 92 -3.00 -8.28 -8.05
CA GLN A 92 -3.71 -9.22 -8.92
C GLN A 92 -2.97 -9.35 -10.26
N PRO A 93 -2.04 -10.31 -10.39
CA PRO A 93 -1.27 -10.46 -11.63
C PRO A 93 -2.16 -10.78 -12.84
N ASP A 94 -3.21 -11.59 -12.67
CA ASP A 94 -4.12 -11.99 -13.74
C ASP A 94 -4.98 -10.83 -14.30
N LEU A 95 -5.08 -9.73 -13.55
CA LEU A 95 -5.81 -8.52 -13.93
C LEU A 95 -4.88 -7.36 -14.30
N SER A 96 -3.59 -7.60 -14.28
CA SER A 96 -2.57 -6.60 -14.57
C SER A 96 -1.99 -6.80 -15.97
N ASP A 97 -1.65 -5.68 -16.62
CA ASP A 97 -1.03 -5.65 -17.95
C ASP A 97 0.22 -4.78 -17.89
N ILE A 98 1.37 -5.41 -17.75
CA ILE A 98 2.67 -4.74 -17.62
C ILE A 98 3.69 -5.33 -18.61
N PRO A 99 4.61 -4.52 -19.18
CA PRO A 99 5.62 -5.01 -20.12
C PRO A 99 6.69 -5.83 -19.40
N GLU A 100 7.41 -6.66 -20.17
CA GLU A 100 8.51 -7.52 -19.65
C GLU A 100 9.66 -6.74 -18.98
N SER A 101 9.82 -5.46 -19.32
CA SER A 101 10.82 -4.57 -18.70
C SER A 101 10.45 -4.11 -17.27
N ILE A 102 9.28 -4.50 -16.79
CA ILE A 102 8.82 -4.25 -15.42
C ILE A 102 8.61 -5.59 -14.72
N SER A 103 9.26 -5.78 -13.59
CA SER A 103 8.97 -6.92 -12.72
C SER A 103 8.20 -6.48 -11.48
N VAL A 104 7.19 -7.26 -11.10
CA VAL A 104 6.37 -7.02 -9.90
C VAL A 104 6.45 -8.23 -9.00
N THR A 105 6.83 -8.00 -7.75
CA THR A 105 6.93 -9.04 -6.72
C THR A 105 6.18 -8.61 -5.47
N THR A 106 5.87 -9.53 -4.59
CA THR A 106 5.31 -9.19 -3.29
C THR A 106 6.37 -8.50 -2.43
N ASN A 107 5.93 -7.65 -1.49
CA ASN A 107 6.84 -7.01 -0.54
C ASN A 107 7.62 -8.03 0.32
N LEU A 108 7.02 -9.17 0.64
CA LEU A 108 7.68 -10.22 1.43
C LEU A 108 8.82 -10.89 0.64
N GLU A 109 8.61 -11.14 -0.65
CA GLU A 109 9.65 -11.67 -1.53
C GLU A 109 10.77 -10.66 -1.72
N ASN A 110 10.42 -9.40 -2.01
CA ASN A 110 11.41 -8.36 -2.20
C ASN A 110 12.17 -8.05 -0.89
N PHE A 111 11.53 -8.09 0.27
CA PHE A 111 12.20 -7.90 1.56
C PHE A 111 13.33 -8.89 1.77
N LYS A 112 13.16 -10.16 1.40
CA LYS A 112 14.21 -11.18 1.52
C LYS A 112 15.46 -10.86 0.69
N ALA A 113 15.26 -10.22 -0.47
CA ALA A 113 16.34 -9.88 -1.40
C ALA A 113 16.96 -8.50 -1.13
N ASN A 114 16.15 -7.53 -0.68
CA ASN A 114 16.49 -6.11 -0.64
C ASN A 114 16.00 -5.47 0.69
N LYS A 115 16.46 -6.00 1.82
CA LYS A 115 16.02 -5.59 3.18
C LYS A 115 16.21 -4.09 3.44
N GLU A 116 17.29 -3.51 2.93
CA GLU A 116 17.66 -2.10 3.10
C GLU A 116 16.58 -1.14 2.61
N LEU A 117 15.81 -1.52 1.60
CA LEU A 117 14.71 -0.69 1.06
C LEU A 117 13.55 -0.52 2.05
N TYR A 118 13.49 -1.36 3.06
CA TYR A 118 12.41 -1.37 4.05
C TYR A 118 12.86 -0.89 5.43
N LEU A 119 14.16 -1.02 5.75
CA LEU A 119 14.68 -0.80 7.10
C LEU A 119 14.88 0.66 7.48
N ASP A 120 15.02 1.58 6.51
CA ASP A 120 15.20 3.01 6.80
C ASP A 120 13.85 3.75 6.91
N HIS A 121 13.16 3.51 8.02
CA HIS A 121 11.85 4.13 8.29
C HIS A 121 11.83 4.97 9.55
N LYS A 122 12.48 6.11 9.47
CA LYS A 122 12.27 7.20 10.44
C LYS A 122 11.29 8.20 9.84
N SER A 123 10.00 7.98 9.99
CA SER A 123 8.99 8.93 9.55
C SER A 123 8.43 9.71 10.72
N SER A 124 8.34 11.03 10.59
CA SER A 124 7.58 11.87 11.51
C SER A 124 6.05 11.76 11.30
N ASN A 125 5.63 11.09 10.23
CA ASN A 125 4.22 10.90 9.90
C ASN A 125 3.69 9.59 10.56
N PRO A 126 2.67 9.69 11.43
CA PRO A 126 2.14 8.53 12.14
C PRO A 126 1.51 7.48 11.20
N PHE A 127 0.93 7.87 10.07
CA PHE A 127 0.36 6.92 9.11
C PHE A 127 1.44 6.16 8.32
N SER A 128 2.59 6.79 8.06
CA SER A 128 3.75 6.08 7.50
C SER A 128 4.30 5.06 8.48
N ALA A 129 4.37 5.39 9.77
CA ALA A 129 4.78 4.45 10.80
C ALA A 129 3.76 3.30 10.95
N LEU A 130 2.46 3.61 10.93
CA LEU A 130 1.40 2.60 10.94
C LEU A 130 1.51 1.66 9.71
N ASN A 131 1.68 2.23 8.52
CA ASN A 131 1.85 1.45 7.28
C ASN A 131 3.08 0.53 7.37
N ALA A 132 4.24 1.04 7.81
CA ALA A 132 5.44 0.24 7.96
C ALA A 132 5.26 -0.92 8.97
N SER A 133 4.50 -0.68 10.05
CA SER A 133 4.22 -1.71 11.05
C SER A 133 3.26 -2.79 10.55
N MET A 134 2.23 -2.40 9.81
CA MET A 134 1.13 -3.27 9.41
C MET A 134 1.14 -3.65 7.92
N MET A 135 2.18 -3.30 7.19
CA MET A 135 2.32 -3.60 5.76
C MET A 135 2.06 -5.12 5.50
N ASN A 136 0.93 -5.42 4.87
CA ASN A 136 0.48 -6.80 4.62
C ASN A 136 0.19 -7.05 3.14
N SER A 137 0.35 -6.02 2.31
CA SER A 137 -0.06 -5.98 0.91
C SER A 137 0.75 -4.93 0.15
N GLY A 138 0.40 -4.68 -1.10
CA GLY A 138 1.18 -3.85 -2.00
C GLY A 138 2.12 -4.68 -2.86
N ALA A 139 3.08 -4.03 -3.50
CA ALA A 139 4.02 -4.68 -4.39
C ALA A 139 5.37 -3.94 -4.44
N SER A 140 6.40 -4.66 -4.81
CA SER A 140 7.67 -4.10 -5.26
C SER A 140 7.73 -4.13 -6.77
N VAL A 141 7.95 -2.96 -7.37
CA VAL A 141 7.99 -2.74 -8.81
C VAL A 141 9.41 -2.38 -9.20
N THR A 142 10.03 -3.21 -10.02
CA THR A 142 11.38 -2.97 -10.52
C THR A 142 11.32 -2.67 -12.01
N ILE A 143 11.94 -1.58 -12.42
CA ILE A 143 12.09 -1.17 -13.82
C ILE A 143 13.57 -1.30 -14.18
N ASP A 144 13.87 -2.01 -15.26
CA ASP A 144 15.23 -2.26 -15.68
C ASP A 144 15.99 -0.98 -16.05
N SER A 145 17.32 -1.04 -16.02
CA SER A 145 18.17 0.08 -16.44
C SER A 145 18.03 0.40 -17.92
N ASN A 146 18.11 1.68 -18.27
CA ASN A 146 17.99 2.22 -19.64
C ASN A 146 16.59 2.00 -20.26
N VAL A 147 15.55 1.91 -19.44
CA VAL A 147 14.16 1.77 -19.86
C VAL A 147 13.45 3.13 -19.75
N ILE A 148 12.93 3.60 -20.85
CA ILE A 148 12.03 4.75 -20.89
C ILE A 148 10.64 4.22 -21.21
N LEU A 149 9.74 4.24 -20.21
CA LEU A 149 8.37 3.77 -20.42
C LEU A 149 7.57 4.81 -21.20
N GLU A 150 7.06 4.39 -22.36
CA GLU A 150 6.24 5.26 -23.23
C GLU A 150 4.85 5.54 -22.66
N LYS A 151 4.36 4.62 -21.80
CA LYS A 151 3.04 4.74 -21.17
C LYS A 151 3.20 4.85 -19.66
N PRO A 152 2.33 5.60 -18.97
CA PRO A 152 2.27 5.58 -17.52
C PRO A 152 1.91 4.20 -16.97
N ILE A 153 2.41 3.87 -15.79
CA ILE A 153 1.90 2.76 -14.99
C ILE A 153 0.72 3.27 -14.17
N GLN A 154 -0.47 2.79 -14.45
CA GLN A 154 -1.65 3.05 -13.64
C GLN A 154 -1.78 1.96 -12.57
N ILE A 155 -1.77 2.36 -11.31
CA ILE A 155 -2.06 1.47 -10.19
C ILE A 155 -3.52 1.70 -9.80
N ILE A 156 -4.37 0.70 -9.99
CA ILE A 156 -5.75 0.76 -9.54
C ILE A 156 -5.87 0.08 -8.17
N TYR A 157 -6.29 0.84 -7.18
CA TYR A 157 -6.66 0.35 -5.85
C TYR A 157 -8.16 0.17 -5.77
N ALA A 158 -8.64 -1.04 -6.05
CA ALA A 158 -10.05 -1.38 -5.92
C ALA A 158 -10.37 -1.77 -4.47
N MET A 159 -11.13 -0.92 -3.78
CA MET A 159 -11.72 -1.23 -2.48
C MET A 159 -13.08 -1.85 -2.68
N MET A 160 -13.13 -3.17 -2.59
CA MET A 160 -14.33 -3.95 -2.85
C MET A 160 -15.07 -4.26 -1.58
N ASP A 161 -16.40 -4.32 -1.72
CA ASP A 161 -17.32 -4.55 -0.62
C ASP A 161 -17.11 -5.92 0.03
N ILE A 162 -17.04 -5.88 1.34
CA ILE A 162 -17.02 -7.03 2.22
C ILE A 162 -17.88 -6.70 3.42
N SER A 163 -18.52 -7.71 3.97
CA SER A 163 -19.47 -7.59 5.08
C SER A 163 -18.93 -6.89 6.32
N ASP A 164 -17.59 -6.86 6.50
CA ASP A 164 -16.94 -6.28 7.66
C ASP A 164 -16.02 -5.11 7.27
N PRO A 165 -15.91 -4.05 8.09
CA PRO A 165 -14.98 -2.97 7.82
C PRO A 165 -13.54 -3.48 7.69
N LEU A 166 -12.91 -3.24 6.55
CA LEU A 166 -11.52 -3.59 6.30
C LEU A 166 -10.59 -2.41 6.47
N MET A 167 -9.40 -2.73 6.95
CA MET A 167 -8.24 -1.86 6.87
C MET A 167 -7.13 -2.61 6.13
N ASN A 168 -6.58 -1.98 5.11
CA ASN A 168 -5.41 -2.50 4.42
C ASN A 168 -4.27 -1.49 4.47
N HIS A 169 -3.06 -2.01 4.41
CA HIS A 169 -1.83 -1.24 4.50
C HIS A 169 -0.93 -1.59 3.31
N PRO A 170 -1.37 -1.26 2.07
CA PRO A 170 -0.56 -1.49 0.91
C PRO A 170 0.69 -0.61 0.98
N ARG A 171 1.81 -1.17 0.52
CA ARG A 171 3.06 -0.46 0.38
C ARG A 171 3.62 -0.75 -1.00
N PHE A 172 4.00 0.31 -1.70
CA PHE A 172 4.73 0.19 -2.95
C PHE A 172 6.19 0.57 -2.74
N VAL A 173 7.07 -0.25 -3.30
CA VAL A 173 8.50 0.04 -3.39
C VAL A 173 8.86 0.06 -4.87
N PHE A 174 9.30 1.21 -5.38
CA PHE A 174 9.74 1.35 -6.76
C PHE A 174 11.26 1.38 -6.82
N GLN A 175 11.83 0.44 -7.58
CA GLN A 175 13.24 0.40 -7.92
C GLN A 175 13.36 0.75 -9.40
N ILE A 176 13.85 1.96 -9.69
CA ILE A 176 13.99 2.46 -11.06
C ILE A 176 15.45 2.39 -11.43
N GLY A 177 15.76 1.58 -12.44
CA GLY A 177 17.11 1.35 -12.91
C GLY A 177 17.78 2.61 -13.48
N HIS A 178 19.08 2.55 -13.63
CA HIS A 178 19.89 3.68 -14.10
C HIS A 178 19.44 4.15 -15.50
N ASN A 179 19.40 5.44 -15.74
CA ASN A 179 18.94 6.05 -17.00
C ASN A 179 17.52 5.65 -17.41
N SER A 180 16.64 5.33 -16.43
CA SER A 180 15.27 4.92 -16.71
C SER A 180 14.28 6.02 -16.35
N GLN A 181 13.13 6.01 -17.01
CA GLN A 181 12.08 6.99 -16.81
C GLN A 181 10.72 6.33 -16.79
N ALA A 182 9.90 6.66 -15.78
CA ALA A 182 8.54 6.15 -15.62
C ALA A 182 7.62 7.22 -15.06
N THR A 183 6.35 7.17 -15.47
CA THR A 183 5.27 7.94 -14.85
C THR A 183 4.34 6.97 -14.13
N ILE A 184 3.97 7.28 -12.89
CA ILE A 184 3.08 6.46 -12.07
C ILE A 184 1.83 7.26 -11.77
N VAL A 185 0.67 6.64 -11.96
CA VAL A 185 -0.65 7.21 -11.65
C VAL A 185 -1.35 6.29 -10.67
N GLU A 186 -1.70 6.78 -9.51
CA GLU A 186 -2.50 6.04 -8.52
C GLU A 186 -3.97 6.41 -8.68
N HIS A 187 -4.82 5.40 -8.79
CA HIS A 187 -6.25 5.53 -8.98
C HIS A 187 -6.98 4.69 -7.93
N TYR A 188 -7.75 5.34 -7.08
CA TYR A 188 -8.52 4.71 -6.00
C TYR A 188 -9.96 4.60 -6.40
N ILE A 189 -10.50 3.37 -6.44
CA ILE A 189 -11.90 3.08 -6.74
C ILE A 189 -12.52 2.29 -5.60
N GLY A 190 -13.81 2.50 -5.37
CA GLY A 190 -14.55 1.81 -4.32
C GLY A 190 -15.93 1.40 -4.78
N SER A 191 -16.53 0.40 -4.12
CA SER A 191 -17.96 0.11 -4.28
C SER A 191 -18.80 1.30 -3.80
N THR A 192 -20.04 1.40 -4.28
CA THR A 192 -20.94 2.55 -4.10
C THR A 192 -21.17 2.99 -2.66
N ASP A 193 -20.94 2.13 -1.68
CA ASP A 193 -21.07 2.42 -0.25
C ASP A 193 -19.76 2.83 0.44
N SER A 194 -18.61 2.72 -0.26
CA SER A 194 -17.29 3.08 0.26
C SER A 194 -16.64 4.21 -0.52
N VAL A 195 -17.36 5.31 -0.75
CA VAL A 195 -16.85 6.41 -1.58
C VAL A 195 -15.83 7.25 -0.83
N SER A 196 -14.56 7.08 -1.18
CA SER A 196 -13.54 8.10 -0.98
C SER A 196 -12.83 8.34 -2.32
N TYR A 197 -13.34 9.28 -3.10
CA TYR A 197 -12.64 9.75 -4.29
C TYR A 197 -11.54 10.72 -3.88
N THR A 198 -10.30 10.27 -3.96
CA THR A 198 -9.15 11.17 -3.99
C THR A 198 -8.33 10.81 -5.22
N HIS A 199 -8.47 11.61 -6.27
CA HIS A 199 -7.50 11.59 -7.35
C HIS A 199 -6.19 12.20 -6.84
N LEU A 200 -5.26 11.36 -6.44
CA LEU A 200 -3.91 11.78 -6.12
C LEU A 200 -3.03 11.51 -7.34
N THR A 201 -2.88 12.50 -8.19
CA THR A 201 -1.78 12.52 -9.17
C THR A 201 -0.54 13.03 -8.46
N LEU A 202 0.34 12.13 -8.06
CA LEU A 202 1.69 12.49 -7.63
C LEU A 202 2.61 12.41 -8.84
N PRO A 203 3.11 13.54 -9.37
CA PRO A 203 4.24 13.47 -10.27
C PRO A 203 5.47 13.08 -9.45
N THR A 204 5.74 11.79 -9.36
CA THR A 204 6.96 11.30 -8.73
C THR A 204 8.03 11.19 -9.80
N ILE A 205 8.84 12.22 -9.94
CA ILE A 205 10.11 12.14 -10.63
C ILE A 205 11.12 11.69 -9.56
N LEU A 206 11.40 10.41 -9.49
CA LEU A 206 12.56 9.90 -8.77
C LEU A 206 13.74 9.91 -9.74
N LEU A 207 14.58 10.95 -9.63
CA LEU A 207 15.92 10.95 -10.21
C LEU A 207 16.84 10.28 -9.19
N VAL A 208 17.37 9.12 -9.55
CA VAL A 208 18.47 8.47 -8.84
C VAL A 208 19.74 8.61 -9.67
#